data_ed37a51015b7300adeb4ebc101e467a6
#
_entry.id   ed37a51015b7300adeb4ebc101e467a6
#
_cell.length_a   1.000
_cell.length_b   1.000
_cell.length_c   1.000
_cell.angle_alpha   90.00
_cell.angle_beta   90.00
_cell.angle_gamma   90.00
#
_symmetry.space_group_name_H-M   'P 1'
#
loop_
_entity.id
_entity.type
_entity.pdbx_description
1 polymer ?
#
loop_
_entity_poly.entity_id
_entity_poly.type
_entity_poly.pdbx_seq_one_letter_code
_entity_poly.pdbx_strand_id
1 'polypeptide(L)'
;STQSRSSAASDVYKRQDDNIANDAKSSILLTQQEYASIVPDSQLEMTQDEIVDMVSKFSTTGNSTRAIAANPTIVKKFSLSSYSNGKQIPLYEVSLNEGDDAGYAIVSGDERVPGVIAYVEHGSLNDTLTNKGAAMMLKEAQRSLISKVKAVDVVIDSLRASAKAKISAKIGTSSFTFEGVKDRIEVQKGITRSVATSDPQGTLLKQVTPLITTKWNQCAPYNNLMDETTASEMQNWPYYGKNAVGCTAVAIAQIVAFYECLSTVNGVSLNWSALKASSQISNYGNESLKTQISNLFYHVAHGIQTTWNNGVGGAKISNASSYLSGLGITFDSGRKWAGYSMDAGRIIESLDKLYPVIITGAYEAGTRSSSVGGRHCWILDGYQIRRRTTTTRIIVKQNDTYIHANFGWSGSEDGYYMVDRNTTNLDFETSFNGHYNQDLKLYPNVRKK
;
A
#
# COMPACT_ATOMS: atom_id res chain seq x y z
N SER A 1 -23.52 -57.49 -29.63
CA SER A 1 -23.99 -57.00 -29.51
C SER A 1 -24.41 -56.27 -29.31
N THR A 2 -24.50 -55.55 -29.10
CA THR A 2 -24.84 -54.77 -28.80
C THR A 2 -25.32 -54.83 -28.05
N GLN A 3 -25.40 -55.11 -27.41
CA GLN A 3 -25.77 -55.27 -26.97
C GLN A 3 -26.10 -54.99 -27.29
N SER A 4 -26.13 -54.69 -27.75
CA SER A 4 -26.39 -54.49 -28.24
C SER A 4 -26.95 -53.87 -28.53
N ARG A 5 -27.25 -53.33 -28.36
CA ARG A 5 -27.62 -52.56 -28.27
C ARG A 5 -28.52 -52.34 -27.77
N SER A 6 -29.36 -52.55 -27.66
CA SER A 6 -29.84 -52.34 -26.95
C SER A 6 -29.58 -52.59 -26.11
N SER A 7 -29.61 -53.24 -26.34
CA SER A 7 -28.83 -53.32 -25.82
C SER A 7 -27.97 -52.82 -26.29
N ALA A 8 -28.28 -53.13 -27.60
CA ALA A 8 -27.25 -52.27 -28.01
C ALA A 8 -27.52 -50.87 -27.62
N ALA A 9 -28.70 -50.47 -27.66
CA ALA A 9 -28.90 -49.14 -27.21
C ALA A 9 -28.88 -49.09 -25.73
N SER A 10 -29.44 -49.95 -25.07
CA SER A 10 -29.34 -49.91 -23.67
C SER A 10 -28.12 -50.59 -23.19
N ASP A 11 -27.50 -51.39 -23.95
CA ASP A 11 -26.20 -51.73 -23.68
C ASP A 11 -25.25 -50.82 -24.19
N VAL A 12 -25.64 -50.04 -25.12
CA VAL A 12 -25.03 -48.85 -25.41
C VAL A 12 -25.42 -47.96 -24.33
N TYR A 13 -26.59 -48.04 -23.77
CA TYR A 13 -26.87 -47.27 -22.72
C TYR A 13 -26.45 -47.79 -21.44
N LYS A 14 -26.48 -48.96 -21.29
CA LYS A 14 -26.01 -49.59 -20.20
C LYS A 14 -24.61 -49.83 -20.23
N ARG A 15 -24.13 -50.02 -21.36
CA ARG A 15 -22.80 -49.95 -21.66
C ARG A 15 -22.44 -48.62 -21.97
N GLN A 16 -23.30 -47.74 -22.16
CA GLN A 16 -23.18 -46.39 -22.05
C GLN A 16 -23.43 -46.02 -20.69
N ASP A 17 -24.18 -46.69 -19.97
CA ASP A 17 -24.21 -46.52 -18.60
C ASP A 17 -23.06 -47.18 -17.97
N ASP A 18 -22.63 -48.24 -18.42
CA ASP A 18 -21.42 -48.87 -18.06
C ASP A 18 -20.31 -48.40 -18.91
N ASN A 19 -20.53 -47.92 -20.07
CA ASN A 19 -19.58 -47.26 -20.88
C ASN A 19 -19.63 -45.79 -20.68
N ILE A 20 -20.72 -45.27 -20.30
CA ILE A 20 -20.83 -43.98 -19.72
C ILE A 20 -20.28 -44.02 -18.36
N ALA A 21 -20.41 -45.03 -17.61
CA ALA A 21 -19.73 -45.22 -16.37
C ALA A 21 -18.27 -45.58 -16.58
N ASN A 22 -17.92 -46.22 -17.63
CA ASN A 22 -16.56 -46.50 -17.99
C ASN A 22 -15.93 -45.37 -18.77
N ASP A 23 -16.66 -44.68 -19.60
CA ASP A 23 -16.25 -43.44 -20.24
C ASP A 23 -16.24 -42.30 -19.26
N ALA A 24 -17.17 -42.33 -18.32
CA ALA A 24 -17.18 -41.39 -17.25
C ALA A 24 -15.96 -41.50 -16.32
N LYS A 25 -15.43 -42.70 -16.19
CA LYS A 25 -14.23 -42.92 -15.39
C LYS A 25 -12.98 -42.33 -16.00
N SER A 26 -12.97 -42.06 -17.28
CA SER A 26 -11.82 -41.56 -17.99
C SER A 26 -12.16 -40.37 -18.87
N SER A 27 -13.36 -39.84 -18.75
CA SER A 27 -13.86 -39.08 -19.86
C SER A 27 -13.52 -37.59 -19.85
N ILE A 28 -13.42 -36.93 -18.71
CA ILE A 28 -13.19 -35.52 -18.68
C ILE A 28 -11.93 -35.24 -17.88
N LEU A 29 -10.83 -35.00 -18.58
CA LEU A 29 -9.54 -34.73 -17.95
C LEU A 29 -9.33 -33.23 -17.83
N LEU A 30 -9.27 -32.75 -16.60
CA LEU A 30 -8.97 -31.33 -16.27
C LEU A 30 -7.66 -31.23 -15.51
N THR A 31 -6.97 -30.11 -15.68
CA THR A 31 -5.86 -29.78 -14.81
C THR A 31 -6.38 -29.42 -13.41
N GLN A 32 -5.52 -29.46 -12.40
CA GLN A 32 -5.90 -29.08 -11.04
C GLN A 32 -6.45 -27.65 -10.99
N GLN A 33 -5.85 -26.75 -11.74
CA GLN A 33 -6.27 -25.33 -11.79
C GLN A 33 -7.63 -25.18 -12.47
N GLU A 34 -7.85 -25.90 -13.56
CA GLU A 34 -9.13 -25.90 -14.26
C GLU A 34 -10.24 -26.43 -13.37
N TYR A 35 -9.98 -27.53 -12.68
CA TYR A 35 -10.95 -28.11 -11.75
C TYR A 35 -11.27 -27.13 -10.62
N ALA A 36 -10.25 -26.57 -9.99
CA ALA A 36 -10.42 -25.60 -8.91
C ALA A 36 -11.25 -24.39 -9.35
N SER A 37 -11.13 -23.97 -10.61
CA SER A 37 -11.85 -22.81 -11.14
C SER A 37 -13.36 -23.01 -11.25
N ILE A 38 -13.83 -24.24 -11.36
CA ILE A 38 -15.27 -24.56 -11.54
C ILE A 38 -15.94 -25.07 -10.28
N VAL A 39 -15.16 -25.39 -9.23
CA VAL A 39 -15.75 -25.76 -7.93
C VAL A 39 -16.55 -24.58 -7.40
N PRO A 40 -17.82 -24.80 -6.99
CA PRO A 40 -18.64 -23.72 -6.49
C PRO A 40 -18.02 -22.98 -5.30
N ASP A 41 -18.19 -21.68 -5.27
CA ASP A 41 -17.67 -20.83 -4.22
C ASP A 41 -18.50 -21.01 -2.94
N SER A 42 -17.90 -21.62 -1.93
CA SER A 42 -18.50 -21.69 -0.61
C SER A 42 -17.98 -20.59 0.31
N GLN A 43 -16.75 -20.17 0.11
CA GLN A 43 -16.10 -19.19 0.98
C GLN A 43 -14.93 -18.52 0.22
N LEU A 44 -14.89 -17.20 0.24
CA LEU A 44 -13.84 -16.41 -0.38
C LEU A 44 -13.09 -15.55 0.64
N GLU A 45 -13.26 -15.83 1.93
CA GLU A 45 -12.65 -15.08 3.00
C GLU A 45 -11.64 -15.89 3.78
N MET A 46 -10.55 -15.23 4.14
CA MET A 46 -9.60 -15.75 5.12
C MET A 46 -10.22 -15.71 6.52
N THR A 47 -9.81 -16.62 7.37
CA THR A 47 -10.26 -16.63 8.77
C THR A 47 -9.64 -15.51 9.57
N GLN A 48 -10.23 -15.18 10.71
CA GLN A 48 -9.68 -14.17 11.61
C GLN A 48 -8.28 -14.53 12.09
N ASP A 49 -8.02 -15.81 12.39
CA ASP A 49 -6.70 -16.26 12.79
C ASP A 49 -5.67 -16.07 11.67
N GLU A 50 -6.05 -16.37 10.44
CA GLU A 50 -5.20 -16.12 9.28
C GLU A 50 -4.90 -14.63 9.07
N ILE A 51 -5.89 -13.77 9.29
CA ILE A 51 -5.71 -12.32 9.23
C ILE A 51 -4.66 -11.85 10.23
N VAL A 52 -4.79 -12.29 11.48
CA VAL A 52 -3.83 -11.94 12.54
C VAL A 52 -2.44 -12.49 12.24
N ASP A 53 -2.35 -13.72 11.75
CA ASP A 53 -1.07 -14.34 11.37
C ASP A 53 -0.37 -13.57 10.24
N MET A 54 -1.11 -13.06 9.27
CA MET A 54 -0.53 -12.25 8.19
C MET A 54 0.08 -10.96 8.73
N VAL A 55 -0.59 -10.31 9.67
CA VAL A 55 -0.05 -9.11 10.33
C VAL A 55 1.22 -9.44 11.10
N SER A 56 1.20 -10.50 11.89
CA SER A 56 2.37 -10.94 12.67
C SER A 56 3.55 -11.26 11.75
N LYS A 57 3.29 -11.96 10.67
CA LYS A 57 4.33 -12.28 9.69
C LYS A 57 4.91 -11.03 9.04
N PHE A 58 4.07 -10.07 8.67
CA PHE A 58 4.55 -8.81 8.11
C PHE A 58 5.43 -8.06 9.10
N SER A 59 5.07 -8.04 10.38
CA SER A 59 5.81 -7.29 11.40
C SER A 59 7.17 -7.92 11.74
N THR A 60 7.31 -9.23 11.56
CA THR A 60 8.53 -9.96 11.97
C THR A 60 9.50 -10.26 10.85
N THR A 61 9.07 -10.13 9.60
CA THR A 61 9.96 -10.35 8.44
C THR A 61 10.55 -9.04 7.95
N GLY A 62 11.83 -9.04 7.66
CA GLY A 62 12.55 -7.86 7.22
C GLY A 62 13.34 -7.22 8.35
N ASN A 63 13.44 -5.89 8.35
CA ASN A 63 14.28 -5.18 9.31
C ASN A 63 13.65 -5.09 10.69
N SER A 64 14.48 -5.29 11.71
CA SER A 64 14.10 -5.23 13.12
C SER A 64 13.78 -3.82 13.65
N THR A 65 14.01 -2.76 12.87
CA THR A 65 13.66 -1.39 13.27
C THR A 65 12.17 -1.10 13.18
N ARG A 66 11.43 -1.98 12.54
CA ARG A 66 9.99 -1.85 12.40
C ARG A 66 9.29 -2.17 13.71
N ALA A 67 8.24 -1.40 14.03
CA ALA A 67 7.43 -1.70 15.19
C ALA A 67 6.81 -3.10 15.05
N ILE A 68 7.08 -3.97 16.01
CA ILE A 68 6.53 -5.32 16.03
C ILE A 68 5.10 -5.24 16.54
N ALA A 69 4.20 -5.97 15.88
CA ALA A 69 2.83 -6.13 16.35
C ALA A 69 2.85 -7.07 17.57
N ALA A 70 2.88 -6.49 18.75
CA ALA A 70 2.98 -7.27 20.00
C ALA A 70 1.66 -7.95 20.34
N ASN A 71 0.53 -7.35 19.94
CA ASN A 71 -0.80 -7.87 20.25
C ASN A 71 -1.78 -7.54 19.14
N PRO A 72 -1.61 -8.11 17.93
CA PRO A 72 -2.49 -7.79 16.82
C PRO A 72 -3.92 -8.25 17.10
N THR A 73 -4.86 -7.32 17.04
CA THR A 73 -6.26 -7.56 17.36
C THR A 73 -7.14 -6.94 16.28
N ILE A 74 -8.06 -7.71 15.71
CA ILE A 74 -9.03 -7.20 14.75
C ILE A 74 -9.98 -6.26 15.49
N VAL A 75 -10.08 -5.01 15.04
CA VAL A 75 -10.94 -4.01 15.66
C VAL A 75 -12.13 -3.64 14.78
N LYS A 76 -12.04 -3.88 13.48
CA LYS A 76 -13.11 -3.54 12.55
C LYS A 76 -13.01 -4.39 11.29
N LYS A 77 -14.16 -4.74 10.73
CA LYS A 77 -14.30 -5.32 9.40
C LYS A 77 -15.12 -4.38 8.54
N PHE A 78 -14.68 -4.16 7.32
CA PHE A 78 -15.42 -3.37 6.34
C PHE A 78 -15.24 -3.97 4.95
N SER A 79 -15.88 -3.40 3.97
CA SER A 79 -15.89 -3.96 2.61
C SER A 79 -15.49 -2.89 1.61
N LEU A 80 -14.71 -3.31 0.62
CA LEU A 80 -14.36 -2.50 -0.52
C LEU A 80 -15.07 -3.07 -1.74
N SER A 81 -15.77 -2.22 -2.48
CA SER A 81 -16.48 -2.63 -3.67
C SER A 81 -15.50 -2.98 -4.78
N SER A 82 -15.66 -4.19 -5.34
CA SER A 82 -14.95 -4.55 -6.56
C SER A 82 -15.69 -3.97 -7.76
N TYR A 83 -14.97 -3.25 -8.60
CA TYR A 83 -15.53 -2.54 -9.74
C TYR A 83 -16.16 -3.45 -10.80
N SER A 84 -15.65 -4.68 -10.97
CA SER A 84 -15.94 -5.47 -12.16
C SER A 84 -17.15 -6.40 -12.07
N ASN A 85 -17.65 -6.74 -10.89
CA ASN A 85 -18.72 -7.74 -10.76
C ASN A 85 -19.57 -7.60 -9.50
N GLY A 86 -19.49 -6.50 -8.81
CA GLY A 86 -20.26 -6.24 -7.59
C GLY A 86 -19.85 -7.07 -6.38
N LYS A 87 -18.80 -7.91 -6.49
CA LYS A 87 -18.30 -8.65 -5.34
C LYS A 87 -17.55 -7.74 -4.39
N GLN A 88 -17.83 -7.90 -3.11
CA GLN A 88 -17.16 -7.14 -2.06
C GLN A 88 -15.82 -7.76 -1.73
N ILE A 89 -14.84 -6.90 -1.45
CA ILE A 89 -13.53 -7.32 -0.94
C ILE A 89 -13.54 -7.06 0.56
N PRO A 90 -13.45 -8.08 1.41
CA PRO A 90 -13.41 -7.87 2.85
C PRO A 90 -12.08 -7.30 3.28
N LEU A 91 -12.13 -6.22 4.06
CA LEU A 91 -10.97 -5.60 4.67
C LEU A 91 -11.10 -5.63 6.19
N TYR A 92 -9.97 -5.73 6.84
CA TYR A 92 -9.90 -5.73 8.30
C TYR A 92 -8.95 -4.65 8.76
N GLU A 93 -9.38 -3.90 9.75
CA GLU A 93 -8.48 -3.05 10.53
C GLU A 93 -7.99 -3.86 11.72
N VAL A 94 -6.68 -3.98 11.85
CA VAL A 94 -6.03 -4.72 12.92
C VAL A 94 -5.17 -3.75 13.72
N SER A 95 -5.46 -3.61 15.01
CA SER A 95 -4.61 -2.84 15.92
C SER A 95 -3.35 -3.63 16.20
N LEU A 96 -2.19 -2.98 16.12
CA LEU A 96 -0.90 -3.66 16.33
C LEU A 96 -0.58 -3.85 17.82
N ASN A 97 -0.99 -2.91 18.65
CA ASN A 97 -0.71 -2.86 20.07
C ASN A 97 -1.90 -2.30 20.81
N GLU A 98 -1.77 -2.13 22.11
CA GLU A 98 -2.77 -1.49 22.95
C GLU A 98 -2.47 0.00 23.08
N GLY A 99 -3.51 0.82 23.35
CA GLY A 99 -3.39 2.24 23.60
C GLY A 99 -3.67 3.11 22.38
N ASP A 100 -3.56 4.41 22.58
CA ASP A 100 -4.00 5.41 21.58
C ASP A 100 -3.07 5.54 20.38
N ASP A 101 -1.79 5.22 20.57
CA ASP A 101 -0.76 5.25 19.52
C ASP A 101 -0.36 3.83 19.14
N ALA A 102 -1.34 2.97 19.01
CA ALA A 102 -1.11 1.53 18.84
C ALA A 102 -0.52 1.15 17.49
N GLY A 103 -0.71 1.98 16.48
CA GLY A 103 -0.51 1.59 15.09
C GLY A 103 -1.59 0.63 14.61
N TYR A 104 -1.65 0.43 13.32
CA TYR A 104 -2.65 -0.46 12.73
C TYR A 104 -2.18 -1.05 11.42
N ALA A 105 -2.80 -2.14 11.03
CA ALA A 105 -2.68 -2.68 9.68
C ALA A 105 -4.06 -2.75 9.04
N ILE A 106 -4.10 -2.52 7.74
CA ILE A 106 -5.28 -2.81 6.92
C ILE A 106 -4.96 -4.08 6.14
N VAL A 107 -5.83 -5.05 6.23
CA VAL A 107 -5.58 -6.40 5.70
C VAL A 107 -6.72 -6.82 4.79
N SER A 108 -6.38 -7.30 3.62
CA SER A 108 -7.34 -7.97 2.74
C SER A 108 -7.60 -9.39 3.24
N GLY A 109 -8.86 -9.69 3.48
CA GLY A 109 -9.32 -11.04 3.80
C GLY A 109 -9.84 -11.81 2.59
N ASP A 110 -9.71 -11.25 1.39
CA ASP A 110 -10.15 -11.91 0.16
C ASP A 110 -9.14 -12.97 -0.25
N GLU A 111 -9.59 -14.21 -0.46
CA GLU A 111 -8.68 -15.31 -0.80
C GLU A 111 -7.96 -15.10 -2.13
N ARG A 112 -8.49 -14.27 -3.02
CA ARG A 112 -7.83 -13.96 -4.29
C ARG A 112 -6.55 -13.16 -4.09
N VAL A 113 -6.59 -12.19 -3.19
CA VAL A 113 -5.45 -11.33 -2.86
C VAL A 113 -5.47 -11.07 -1.35
N PRO A 114 -5.07 -12.06 -0.54
CA PRO A 114 -4.99 -11.85 0.90
C PRO A 114 -3.73 -11.10 1.28
N GLY A 115 -3.74 -10.47 2.43
CA GLY A 115 -2.54 -9.91 3.01
C GLY A 115 -2.67 -8.44 3.40
N VAL A 116 -1.64 -7.96 4.05
CA VAL A 116 -1.51 -6.57 4.47
C VAL A 116 -1.45 -5.67 3.26
N ILE A 117 -2.25 -4.60 3.25
CA ILE A 117 -2.17 -3.54 2.24
C ILE A 117 -1.64 -2.23 2.82
N ALA A 118 -1.69 -2.07 4.14
CA ALA A 118 -1.04 -0.96 4.84
C ALA A 118 -0.60 -1.42 6.22
N TYR A 119 0.60 -1.06 6.61
CA TYR A 119 1.17 -1.35 7.92
C TYR A 119 1.71 -0.05 8.51
N VAL A 120 0.99 0.50 9.46
CA VAL A 120 1.22 1.82 10.04
C VAL A 120 1.71 1.64 11.47
N GLU A 121 2.91 2.09 11.74
CA GLU A 121 3.61 1.79 12.98
C GLU A 121 3.09 2.58 14.18
N HIS A 122 2.63 3.80 13.94
CA HIS A 122 2.09 4.69 14.96
C HIS A 122 0.86 5.42 14.42
N GLY A 123 -0.10 5.70 15.27
CA GLY A 123 -1.31 6.41 14.91
C GLY A 123 -2.55 5.53 14.90
N SER A 124 -3.61 6.06 14.34
CA SER A 124 -4.90 5.38 14.21
C SER A 124 -5.54 5.74 12.88
N LEU A 125 -6.50 4.94 12.44
CA LEU A 125 -7.20 5.19 11.18
C LEU A 125 -7.98 6.52 11.20
N ASN A 126 -8.40 6.99 12.37
CA ASN A 126 -9.03 8.30 12.50
C ASN A 126 -8.06 9.43 12.19
N ASP A 127 -6.81 9.29 12.58
CA ASP A 127 -5.77 10.30 12.31
C ASP A 127 -5.50 10.42 10.80
N THR A 128 -5.71 9.36 10.04
CA THR A 128 -5.55 9.36 8.59
C THR A 128 -6.43 10.39 7.90
N LEU A 129 -7.65 10.64 8.44
CA LEU A 129 -8.53 11.65 7.87
C LEU A 129 -7.96 13.07 8.01
N THR A 130 -7.22 13.33 9.07
CA THR A 130 -6.52 14.59 9.29
C THR A 130 -5.23 14.64 8.48
N ASN A 131 -4.48 13.56 8.45
CA ASN A 131 -3.27 13.43 7.64
C ASN A 131 -3.65 13.07 6.21
N LYS A 132 -3.77 14.07 5.35
CA LYS A 132 -4.21 13.88 3.96
C LYS A 132 -3.21 13.11 3.13
N GLY A 133 -1.92 13.19 3.43
CA GLY A 133 -0.90 12.35 2.79
C GLY A 133 -1.14 10.87 3.05
N ALA A 134 -1.38 10.51 4.30
CA ALA A 134 -1.70 9.14 4.66
C ALA A 134 -3.01 8.67 4.03
N ALA A 135 -4.02 9.54 3.99
CA ALA A 135 -5.28 9.22 3.29
C ALA A 135 -5.05 8.93 1.81
N MET A 136 -4.17 9.67 1.15
CA MET A 136 -3.79 9.41 -0.24
C MET A 136 -3.08 8.08 -0.40
N MET A 137 -2.16 7.74 0.49
CA MET A 137 -1.46 6.44 0.45
C MET A 137 -2.42 5.27 0.68
N LEU A 138 -3.41 5.43 1.55
CA LEU A 138 -4.43 4.40 1.75
C LEU A 138 -5.31 4.20 0.51
N LYS A 139 -5.65 5.27 -0.18
CA LYS A 139 -6.37 5.16 -1.46
C LYS A 139 -5.55 4.42 -2.51
N GLU A 140 -4.25 4.70 -2.59
CA GLU A 140 -3.34 3.97 -3.46
C GLU A 140 -3.32 2.48 -3.12
N ALA A 141 -3.26 2.14 -1.84
CA ALA A 141 -3.25 0.75 -1.39
C ALA A 141 -4.55 0.03 -1.78
N GLN A 142 -5.69 0.67 -1.60
CA GLN A 142 -6.97 0.10 -1.99
C GLN A 142 -7.09 -0.07 -3.50
N ARG A 143 -6.64 0.91 -4.24
CA ARG A 143 -6.62 0.85 -5.69
C ARG A 143 -5.75 -0.29 -6.19
N SER A 144 -4.57 -0.44 -5.60
CA SER A 144 -3.67 -1.54 -5.89
C SER A 144 -4.32 -2.89 -5.64
N LEU A 145 -5.01 -3.03 -4.53
CA LEU A 145 -5.73 -4.25 -4.19
C LEU A 145 -6.81 -4.59 -5.21
N ILE A 146 -7.62 -3.62 -5.60
CA ILE A 146 -8.67 -3.81 -6.63
C ILE A 146 -8.05 -4.26 -7.94
N SER A 147 -6.97 -3.64 -8.36
CA SER A 147 -6.26 -4.00 -9.58
C SER A 147 -5.76 -5.45 -9.53
N LYS A 148 -5.20 -5.86 -8.40
CA LYS A 148 -4.71 -7.23 -8.20
C LYS A 148 -5.84 -8.26 -8.19
N VAL A 149 -6.95 -7.93 -7.56
CA VAL A 149 -8.14 -8.80 -7.54
C VAL A 149 -8.67 -9.01 -8.96
N LYS A 150 -8.74 -7.94 -9.75
CA LYS A 150 -9.14 -8.05 -11.16
C LYS A 150 -8.22 -8.96 -11.96
N ALA A 151 -6.92 -8.86 -11.75
CA ALA A 151 -5.95 -9.70 -12.44
C ALA A 151 -6.14 -11.18 -12.09
N VAL A 152 -6.45 -11.49 -10.84
CA VAL A 152 -6.75 -12.87 -10.43
C VAL A 152 -8.05 -13.35 -11.06
N ASP A 153 -9.09 -12.52 -11.08
CA ASP A 153 -10.37 -12.85 -11.71
C ASP A 153 -10.20 -13.20 -13.20
N VAL A 154 -9.36 -12.47 -13.92
CA VAL A 154 -9.07 -12.78 -15.33
C VAL A 154 -8.46 -14.18 -15.47
N VAL A 155 -7.55 -14.55 -14.59
CA VAL A 155 -6.95 -15.90 -14.59
C VAL A 155 -8.02 -16.95 -14.28
N ILE A 156 -8.85 -16.73 -13.28
CA ILE A 156 -9.93 -17.65 -12.90
C ILE A 156 -10.90 -17.81 -14.06
N ASP A 157 -11.32 -16.73 -14.70
CA ASP A 157 -12.26 -16.76 -15.81
C ASP A 157 -11.69 -17.52 -17.01
N SER A 158 -10.41 -17.35 -17.30
CA SER A 158 -9.71 -18.07 -18.36
C SER A 158 -9.67 -19.58 -18.08
N LEU A 159 -9.33 -19.98 -16.87
CA LEU A 159 -9.31 -21.38 -16.46
C LEU A 159 -10.70 -21.98 -16.50
N ARG A 160 -11.71 -21.24 -16.06
CA ARG A 160 -13.10 -21.67 -16.08
C ARG A 160 -13.59 -21.86 -17.50
N ALA A 161 -13.26 -20.96 -18.41
CA ALA A 161 -13.60 -21.10 -19.83
C ALA A 161 -12.95 -22.33 -20.43
N SER A 162 -11.68 -22.60 -20.13
CA SER A 162 -10.95 -23.77 -20.58
C SER A 162 -11.59 -25.06 -20.04
N ALA A 163 -11.91 -25.10 -18.75
CA ALA A 163 -12.59 -26.26 -18.15
C ALA A 163 -13.95 -26.52 -18.79
N LYS A 164 -14.75 -25.48 -18.98
CA LYS A 164 -16.07 -25.59 -19.59
C LYS A 164 -15.98 -26.10 -21.03
N ALA A 165 -14.99 -25.62 -21.79
CA ALA A 165 -14.78 -26.12 -23.16
C ALA A 165 -14.44 -27.60 -23.18
N LYS A 166 -13.58 -28.06 -22.29
CA LYS A 166 -13.22 -29.50 -22.20
C LYS A 166 -14.42 -30.37 -21.78
N ILE A 167 -15.19 -29.88 -20.82
CA ILE A 167 -16.40 -30.60 -20.37
C ILE A 167 -17.42 -30.68 -21.53
N SER A 168 -17.71 -29.54 -22.16
CA SER A 168 -18.67 -29.46 -23.24
C SER A 168 -18.31 -30.39 -24.43
N ALA A 169 -17.02 -30.48 -24.75
CA ALA A 169 -16.54 -31.36 -25.80
C ALA A 169 -16.79 -32.82 -25.48
N LYS A 170 -16.78 -33.22 -24.21
CA LYS A 170 -17.01 -34.60 -23.80
C LYS A 170 -18.48 -34.97 -23.68
N ILE A 171 -19.29 -34.05 -23.14
CA ILE A 171 -20.70 -34.33 -22.90
C ILE A 171 -21.62 -33.91 -24.04
N GLY A 172 -21.10 -33.17 -25.02
CA GLY A 172 -21.85 -32.77 -26.22
C GLY A 172 -22.82 -31.61 -26.01
N THR A 173 -22.76 -30.92 -24.89
CA THR A 173 -23.61 -29.76 -24.62
C THR A 173 -22.83 -28.73 -23.80
N SER A 174 -23.18 -27.47 -24.00
CA SER A 174 -22.61 -26.37 -23.21
C SER A 174 -23.41 -26.09 -21.92
N SER A 175 -24.55 -26.76 -21.76
CA SER A 175 -25.42 -26.61 -20.60
C SER A 175 -25.20 -27.76 -19.63
N PHE A 176 -24.59 -27.46 -18.49
CA PHE A 176 -24.35 -28.44 -17.43
C PHE A 176 -24.17 -27.72 -16.09
N THR A 177 -24.32 -28.48 -15.01
CA THR A 177 -23.99 -28.02 -13.65
C THR A 177 -22.76 -28.78 -13.16
N PHE A 178 -22.05 -28.20 -12.21
CA PHE A 178 -20.92 -28.86 -11.56
C PHE A 178 -21.35 -30.22 -10.96
N GLU A 179 -22.45 -30.21 -10.20
CA GLU A 179 -22.99 -31.45 -9.59
C GLU A 179 -23.30 -32.53 -10.63
N GLY A 180 -23.77 -32.11 -11.79
CA GLY A 180 -24.10 -33.05 -12.86
C GLY A 180 -22.91 -33.70 -13.55
N VAL A 181 -21.74 -33.11 -13.48
CA VAL A 181 -20.53 -33.55 -14.17
C VAL A 181 -19.38 -33.94 -13.27
N LYS A 182 -19.44 -33.62 -12.00
CA LYS A 182 -18.28 -33.78 -11.09
C LYS A 182 -17.75 -35.21 -11.02
N ASP A 183 -18.63 -36.21 -11.07
CA ASP A 183 -18.25 -37.60 -10.94
C ASP A 183 -17.59 -38.13 -12.23
N ARG A 184 -17.70 -37.40 -13.33
CA ARG A 184 -17.07 -37.73 -14.61
C ARG A 184 -15.73 -37.05 -14.79
N ILE A 185 -15.34 -36.17 -13.88
CA ILE A 185 -14.09 -35.39 -13.97
C ILE A 185 -12.97 -36.19 -13.33
N GLU A 186 -11.90 -36.34 -14.09
CA GLU A 186 -10.62 -36.82 -13.59
C GLU A 186 -9.63 -35.65 -13.55
N VAL A 187 -9.09 -35.37 -12.37
CA VAL A 187 -8.10 -34.33 -12.22
C VAL A 187 -6.74 -34.88 -12.59
N GLN A 188 -6.08 -34.22 -13.53
CA GLN A 188 -4.77 -34.60 -13.98
C GLN A 188 -3.78 -34.49 -12.84
N LYS A 189 -3.13 -35.60 -12.49
CA LYS A 189 -2.06 -35.59 -11.51
C LYS A 189 -0.87 -34.85 -12.12
N GLY A 190 -0.48 -33.78 -11.51
CA GLY A 190 0.72 -33.06 -11.91
C GLY A 190 1.94 -33.95 -11.77
N ILE A 191 2.94 -33.72 -12.60
CA ILE A 191 4.29 -34.25 -12.40
C ILE A 191 4.70 -33.85 -10.97
N THR A 192 5.18 -34.79 -10.21
CA THR A 192 5.62 -34.61 -8.84
C THR A 192 6.74 -33.58 -8.74
N ARG A 193 6.35 -32.33 -8.75
CA ARG A 193 7.20 -31.25 -8.24
C ARG A 193 6.69 -30.91 -6.84
N SER A 194 7.55 -30.32 -6.03
CA SER A 194 7.14 -29.86 -4.71
C SER A 194 5.82 -29.07 -4.84
N VAL A 195 4.84 -29.47 -4.06
CA VAL A 195 3.57 -28.76 -3.98
C VAL A 195 3.87 -27.35 -3.50
N ALA A 196 3.40 -26.35 -4.22
CA ALA A 196 3.56 -24.97 -3.79
C ALA A 196 2.84 -24.78 -2.45
N THR A 197 3.57 -24.35 -1.45
CA THR A 197 3.02 -24.05 -0.13
C THR A 197 2.34 -22.69 -0.16
N SER A 198 1.17 -22.60 0.44
CA SER A 198 0.48 -21.31 0.59
C SER A 198 1.30 -20.36 1.46
N ASP A 199 1.53 -19.17 0.95
CA ASP A 199 2.22 -18.10 1.65
C ASP A 199 1.48 -16.78 1.38
N PRO A 200 0.34 -16.58 2.07
CA PRO A 200 -0.57 -15.48 1.73
C PRO A 200 0.00 -14.10 2.03
N GLN A 201 0.88 -13.96 3.03
CA GLN A 201 1.54 -12.68 3.28
C GLN A 201 2.78 -12.49 2.40
N GLY A 202 3.36 -13.56 1.94
CA GLY A 202 4.49 -13.54 1.03
C GLY A 202 5.85 -13.49 1.70
N THR A 203 6.83 -13.95 0.95
CA THR A 203 8.22 -13.97 1.34
C THR A 203 8.91 -12.70 0.88
N LEU A 204 9.69 -12.07 1.75
CA LEU A 204 10.43 -10.86 1.43
C LEU A 204 11.52 -11.19 0.39
N LEU A 205 11.47 -10.54 -0.76
CA LEU A 205 12.45 -10.70 -1.83
C LEU A 205 13.52 -9.63 -1.79
N LYS A 206 13.13 -8.39 -1.56
CA LYS A 206 14.01 -7.24 -1.66
C LYS A 206 13.47 -6.11 -0.80
N GLN A 207 14.37 -5.30 -0.24
CA GLN A 207 13.99 -4.12 0.52
C GLN A 207 15.08 -3.07 0.53
N VAL A 208 14.65 -1.83 0.75
CA VAL A 208 15.48 -0.75 1.29
C VAL A 208 14.76 -0.27 2.54
N THR A 209 15.44 -0.36 3.67
CA THR A 209 14.89 0.07 4.95
C THR A 209 14.75 1.58 4.99
N PRO A 210 13.84 2.14 5.81
CA PRO A 210 13.61 3.57 5.83
C PRO A 210 14.89 4.38 6.03
N LEU A 211 15.14 5.29 5.11
CA LEU A 211 16.37 6.10 5.11
C LEU A 211 16.31 7.25 6.10
N ILE A 212 15.12 7.83 6.28
CA ILE A 212 14.93 9.01 7.12
C ILE A 212 14.68 8.56 8.56
N THR A 213 15.57 8.94 9.46
CA THR A 213 15.45 8.55 10.87
C THR A 213 14.74 9.60 11.71
N THR A 214 14.62 10.82 11.21
CA THR A 214 13.88 11.88 11.87
C THR A 214 12.38 11.67 11.73
N LYS A 215 11.62 12.05 12.76
CA LYS A 215 10.16 12.05 12.76
C LYS A 215 9.68 13.40 13.26
N TRP A 216 9.99 14.41 12.48
CA TRP A 216 9.73 15.80 12.84
C TRP A 216 8.32 16.22 12.48
N ASN A 217 7.91 17.40 12.91
CA ASN A 217 6.55 17.88 12.79
C ASN A 217 6.52 19.38 12.50
N GLN A 218 5.32 19.91 12.34
CA GLN A 218 5.06 21.33 12.04
C GLN A 218 4.83 22.17 13.30
N CYS A 219 4.69 21.57 14.47
CA CYS A 219 4.32 22.20 15.72
C CYS A 219 5.54 22.47 16.60
N ALA A 220 5.33 22.86 17.85
CA ALA A 220 6.45 23.13 18.77
C ALA A 220 7.26 21.86 19.04
N PRO A 221 8.61 21.95 19.09
CA PRO A 221 9.43 23.18 19.05
C PRO A 221 9.79 23.65 17.64
N TYR A 222 9.40 22.92 16.60
CA TYR A 222 9.78 23.23 15.22
C TYR A 222 9.25 24.60 14.77
N ASN A 223 8.07 25.00 15.25
CA ASN A 223 7.45 26.27 14.89
C ASN A 223 7.74 27.42 15.87
N ASN A 224 8.67 27.25 16.80
CA ASN A 224 8.89 28.24 17.86
C ASN A 224 9.26 29.63 17.33
N LEU A 225 9.87 29.72 16.16
CA LEU A 225 10.25 30.99 15.55
C LEU A 225 9.33 31.44 14.42
N MET A 226 8.22 30.76 14.24
CA MET A 226 7.19 31.19 13.28
C MET A 226 6.44 32.40 13.87
N ASP A 227 5.82 33.16 12.96
CA ASP A 227 5.02 34.31 13.37
C ASP A 227 3.80 33.89 14.16
N GLU A 228 3.35 34.77 15.03
CA GLU A 228 2.11 34.59 15.75
C GLU A 228 0.93 34.69 14.81
N THR A 229 -0.14 33.95 15.12
CA THR A 229 -1.37 33.94 14.35
C THR A 229 -2.58 33.98 15.26
N THR A 230 -3.67 34.55 14.78
CA THR A 230 -4.96 34.53 15.47
C THR A 230 -5.83 33.34 15.06
N ALA A 231 -5.34 32.48 14.16
CA ALA A 231 -6.09 31.31 13.72
C ALA A 231 -6.43 30.41 14.92
N SER A 232 -7.71 30.08 15.06
CA SER A 232 -8.21 29.35 16.24
C SER A 232 -7.57 27.98 16.41
N GLU A 233 -7.27 27.29 15.32
CA GLU A 233 -6.67 25.97 15.34
C GLU A 233 -5.23 25.98 15.86
N MET A 234 -4.56 27.15 15.85
CA MET A 234 -3.16 27.28 16.22
C MET A 234 -2.95 27.82 17.64
N GLN A 235 -4.02 28.11 18.39
CA GLN A 235 -3.87 28.84 19.66
C GLN A 235 -3.33 27.99 20.80
N ASN A 236 -3.71 26.72 20.84
CA ASN A 236 -3.37 25.84 21.95
C ASN A 236 -2.26 24.85 21.57
N TRP A 237 -1.93 23.96 22.50
CA TRP A 237 -1.08 22.83 22.18
C TRP A 237 -1.56 22.15 20.90
N PRO A 238 -0.69 21.78 19.97
CA PRO A 238 0.78 21.84 20.07
C PRO A 238 1.42 23.05 19.38
N TYR A 239 0.64 24.02 18.89
CA TYR A 239 1.17 25.15 18.11
C TYR A 239 1.47 26.41 18.93
N TYR A 240 0.80 26.56 20.05
CA TYR A 240 1.01 27.64 21.01
C TYR A 240 0.91 29.05 20.41
N GLY A 241 -0.07 29.29 19.57
CA GLY A 241 -0.36 30.61 19.01
C GLY A 241 0.51 31.02 17.83
N LYS A 242 1.27 30.09 17.29
CA LYS A 242 2.17 30.35 16.16
C LYS A 242 1.77 29.58 14.92
N ASN A 243 2.14 30.10 13.76
CA ASN A 243 1.95 29.42 12.51
C ASN A 243 2.58 28.02 12.53
N ALA A 244 1.91 27.05 11.93
CA ALA A 244 2.51 25.76 11.62
C ALA A 244 3.62 25.96 10.57
N VAL A 245 4.67 25.15 10.63
CA VAL A 245 5.80 25.32 9.71
C VAL A 245 5.41 25.08 8.25
N GLY A 246 4.51 24.13 8.01
CA GLY A 246 4.12 23.67 6.68
C GLY A 246 4.74 22.33 6.33
N CYS A 247 3.96 21.48 5.66
CA CYS A 247 4.38 20.11 5.34
C CYS A 247 5.61 20.07 4.41
N THR A 248 5.72 21.01 3.48
CA THR A 248 6.87 21.08 2.57
C THR A 248 8.13 21.43 3.38
N ALA A 249 8.04 22.39 4.30
CA ALA A 249 9.17 22.77 5.13
C ALA A 249 9.67 21.59 5.99
N VAL A 250 8.77 20.78 6.54
CA VAL A 250 9.15 19.60 7.30
C VAL A 250 9.87 18.59 6.41
N ALA A 251 9.33 18.31 5.23
CA ALA A 251 9.95 17.39 4.28
C ALA A 251 11.37 17.85 3.92
N ILE A 252 11.52 19.13 3.58
CA ILE A 252 12.83 19.69 3.21
C ILE A 252 13.80 19.71 4.40
N ALA A 253 13.33 20.05 5.60
CA ALA A 253 14.17 20.01 6.80
C ALA A 253 14.69 18.59 7.08
N GLN A 254 13.87 17.57 6.87
CA GLN A 254 14.29 16.18 7.03
C GLN A 254 15.29 15.74 5.95
N ILE A 255 15.17 16.24 4.73
CA ILE A 255 16.19 16.05 3.69
C ILE A 255 17.52 16.74 4.09
N VAL A 256 17.44 17.96 4.60
CA VAL A 256 18.63 18.68 5.08
C VAL A 256 19.32 17.89 6.20
N ALA A 257 18.54 17.34 7.13
CA ALA A 257 19.06 16.50 8.20
C ALA A 257 19.68 15.20 7.66
N PHE A 258 19.06 14.59 6.69
CA PHE A 258 19.57 13.35 6.09
C PHE A 258 20.96 13.56 5.47
N TYR A 259 21.15 14.66 4.77
CA TYR A 259 22.43 14.98 4.13
C TYR A 259 23.37 15.82 4.99
N GLU A 260 22.88 16.34 6.13
CA GLU A 260 23.66 17.20 7.04
C GLU A 260 24.36 18.34 6.29
N CYS A 261 23.65 18.93 5.33
CA CYS A 261 24.24 19.87 4.38
C CYS A 261 24.32 21.32 4.87
N LEU A 262 23.97 21.57 6.11
CA LEU A 262 24.13 22.87 6.79
C LEU A 262 24.89 22.65 8.09
N SER A 263 25.90 23.47 8.35
CA SER A 263 26.64 23.46 9.62
C SER A 263 26.16 24.54 10.59
N THR A 264 25.65 25.64 10.07
CA THR A 264 25.14 26.78 10.87
C THR A 264 23.90 27.34 10.18
N VAL A 265 22.99 27.86 11.00
CA VAL A 265 21.81 28.62 10.53
C VAL A 265 21.63 29.82 11.47
N ASN A 266 21.44 31.01 10.91
CA ASN A 266 21.19 32.21 11.72
C ASN A 266 22.18 32.38 12.89
N GLY A 267 23.44 32.05 12.66
CA GLY A 267 24.48 32.12 13.70
C GLY A 267 24.45 30.98 14.71
N VAL A 268 23.60 30.02 14.58
CA VAL A 268 23.48 28.84 15.45
C VAL A 268 24.16 27.66 14.82
N SER A 269 25.08 27.02 15.53
CA SER A 269 25.74 25.81 15.08
C SER A 269 24.79 24.62 15.20
N LEU A 270 24.74 23.76 14.16
CA LEU A 270 23.90 22.57 14.13
C LEU A 270 24.75 21.37 14.52
N ASN A 271 24.40 20.74 15.63
CA ASN A 271 25.01 19.49 16.06
C ASN A 271 24.12 18.34 15.56
N TRP A 272 24.42 17.82 14.37
CA TRP A 272 23.60 16.79 13.75
C TRP A 272 23.55 15.50 14.55
N SER A 273 24.65 15.12 15.18
CA SER A 273 24.66 13.94 16.05
C SER A 273 23.64 14.07 17.18
N ALA A 274 23.59 15.23 17.82
CA ALA A 274 22.65 15.50 18.90
C ALA A 274 21.20 15.65 18.39
N LEU A 275 21.02 16.35 17.26
CA LEU A 275 19.70 16.55 16.65
C LEU A 275 19.07 15.24 16.18
N LYS A 276 19.89 14.28 15.78
CA LYS A 276 19.41 12.97 15.28
C LYS A 276 19.55 11.85 16.29
N ALA A 277 19.98 12.15 17.53
CA ALA A 277 20.10 11.13 18.57
C ALA A 277 18.76 10.52 18.95
N SER A 278 17.67 11.27 18.82
CA SER A 278 16.32 10.74 18.88
C SER A 278 15.53 11.18 17.67
N SER A 279 14.44 10.46 17.36
CA SER A 279 13.65 10.73 16.16
C SER A 279 12.92 12.08 16.23
N GLN A 280 12.61 12.56 17.42
CA GLN A 280 11.87 13.79 17.65
C GLN A 280 12.62 14.69 18.62
N ILE A 281 12.37 15.99 18.51
CA ILE A 281 12.88 17.00 19.46
C ILE A 281 11.72 17.40 20.37
N SER A 282 11.90 17.24 21.66
CA SER A 282 10.87 17.61 22.64
C SER A 282 10.86 19.12 22.88
N ASN A 283 9.68 19.71 22.95
CA ASN A 283 9.52 21.11 23.34
C ASN A 283 9.85 21.33 24.84
N TYR A 284 9.89 20.28 25.62
CA TYR A 284 10.21 20.33 27.05
C TYR A 284 11.61 19.81 27.36
N GLY A 285 12.39 19.57 26.31
CA GLY A 285 13.74 19.01 26.45
C GLY A 285 14.84 20.04 26.48
N ASN A 286 15.97 19.66 25.95
CA ASN A 286 17.20 20.42 25.93
C ASN A 286 17.05 21.76 25.19
N GLU A 287 17.37 22.87 25.85
CA GLU A 287 17.24 24.19 25.24
C GLU A 287 18.13 24.38 24.02
N SER A 288 19.33 23.81 24.03
CA SER A 288 20.23 23.90 22.88
C SER A 288 19.62 23.22 21.66
N LEU A 289 19.00 22.06 21.84
CA LEU A 289 18.34 21.35 20.73
C LEU A 289 17.13 22.12 20.23
N LYS A 290 16.35 22.71 21.13
CA LYS A 290 15.22 23.54 20.72
C LYS A 290 15.66 24.75 19.91
N THR A 291 16.74 25.41 20.35
CA THR A 291 17.30 26.57 19.64
C THR A 291 17.78 26.14 18.25
N GLN A 292 18.48 25.02 18.14
CA GLN A 292 18.99 24.55 16.87
C GLN A 292 17.83 24.17 15.91
N ILE A 293 16.88 23.39 16.40
CA ILE A 293 15.81 22.91 15.53
C ILE A 293 14.87 24.04 15.10
N SER A 294 14.53 24.95 15.98
CA SER A 294 13.67 26.09 15.64
C SER A 294 14.34 27.02 14.63
N ASN A 295 15.64 27.25 14.75
CA ASN A 295 16.39 28.06 13.78
C ASN A 295 16.51 27.32 12.44
N LEU A 296 16.72 26.01 12.44
CA LEU A 296 16.73 25.23 11.22
C LEU A 296 15.39 25.39 10.49
N PHE A 297 14.28 25.21 11.19
CA PHE A 297 12.96 25.30 10.58
C PHE A 297 12.62 26.72 10.12
N TYR A 298 13.07 27.74 10.85
CA TYR A 298 12.97 29.14 10.40
C TYR A 298 13.70 29.32 9.06
N HIS A 299 14.93 28.85 9.00
CA HIS A 299 15.75 28.96 7.79
C HIS A 299 15.13 28.24 6.61
N VAL A 300 14.68 27.02 6.82
CA VAL A 300 14.06 26.21 5.75
C VAL A 300 12.73 26.82 5.29
N ALA A 301 11.84 27.14 6.22
CA ALA A 301 10.52 27.66 5.88
C ALA A 301 10.60 28.97 5.10
N HIS A 302 11.46 29.88 5.53
CA HIS A 302 11.68 31.13 4.80
C HIS A 302 12.48 30.92 3.52
N GLY A 303 13.44 30.03 3.53
CA GLY A 303 14.26 29.72 2.35
C GLY A 303 13.47 29.14 1.20
N ILE A 304 12.43 28.37 1.48
CA ILE A 304 11.52 27.84 0.45
C ILE A 304 10.32 28.77 0.17
N GLN A 305 10.34 29.95 0.74
CA GLN A 305 9.31 30.98 0.53
C GLN A 305 7.91 30.50 0.93
N THR A 306 7.82 29.90 2.10
CA THR A 306 6.53 29.47 2.67
C THR A 306 5.61 30.68 2.86
N THR A 307 4.34 30.52 2.51
CA THR A 307 3.28 31.47 2.80
C THR A 307 2.25 30.85 3.71
N TRP A 308 1.60 31.68 4.53
CA TRP A 308 0.65 31.18 5.53
C TRP A 308 -0.73 31.76 5.31
N ASN A 309 -1.73 30.90 5.52
CA ASN A 309 -3.14 31.28 5.51
C ASN A 309 -3.81 30.58 6.70
N ASN A 310 -4.40 31.35 7.60
CA ASN A 310 -5.02 30.83 8.82
C ASN A 310 -4.08 29.90 9.62
N GLY A 311 -2.82 30.27 9.70
CA GLY A 311 -1.81 29.51 10.43
C GLY A 311 -1.25 28.30 9.70
N VAL A 312 -1.76 27.96 8.53
CA VAL A 312 -1.32 26.82 7.72
C VAL A 312 -0.29 27.29 6.70
N GLY A 313 0.88 26.69 6.72
CA GLY A 313 1.98 27.00 5.81
C GLY A 313 1.98 26.13 4.56
N GLY A 314 2.36 26.74 3.43
CA GLY A 314 2.53 26.04 2.17
C GLY A 314 3.63 26.66 1.34
N ALA A 315 4.29 25.85 0.53
CA ALA A 315 5.36 26.30 -0.36
C ALA A 315 5.33 25.55 -1.67
N LYS A 316 5.83 26.21 -2.72
CA LYS A 316 5.97 25.60 -4.04
C LYS A 316 7.20 24.71 -4.06
N ILE A 317 7.08 23.57 -4.71
CA ILE A 317 8.20 22.63 -4.85
C ILE A 317 9.37 23.25 -5.64
N SER A 318 9.08 24.16 -6.58
CA SER A 318 10.12 24.87 -7.32
C SER A 318 10.99 25.74 -6.41
N ASN A 319 10.39 26.34 -5.39
CA ASN A 319 11.13 27.13 -4.39
C ASN A 319 11.96 26.21 -3.48
N ALA A 320 11.41 25.04 -3.14
CA ALA A 320 12.16 24.03 -2.41
C ALA A 320 13.36 23.51 -3.22
N SER A 321 13.17 23.31 -4.51
CA SER A 321 14.25 22.91 -5.42
C SER A 321 15.37 23.93 -5.44
N SER A 322 15.03 25.21 -5.57
CA SER A 322 16.02 26.30 -5.55
C SER A 322 16.76 26.39 -4.24
N TYR A 323 16.06 26.26 -3.13
CA TYR A 323 16.65 26.29 -1.80
C TYR A 323 17.67 25.15 -1.63
N LEU A 324 17.25 23.92 -1.92
CA LEU A 324 18.14 22.76 -1.82
C LEU A 324 19.33 22.87 -2.79
N SER A 325 19.10 23.38 -3.99
CA SER A 325 20.18 23.60 -4.95
C SER A 325 21.27 24.49 -4.38
N GLY A 326 20.91 25.53 -3.65
CA GLY A 326 21.85 26.40 -2.95
C GLY A 326 22.62 25.69 -1.85
N LEU A 327 22.14 24.56 -1.36
CA LEU A 327 22.80 23.73 -0.36
C LEU A 327 23.55 22.53 -0.98
N GLY A 328 23.62 22.47 -2.29
CA GLY A 328 24.30 21.37 -2.98
C GLY A 328 23.45 20.10 -3.12
N ILE A 329 22.14 20.18 -2.97
CA ILE A 329 21.21 19.07 -3.11
C ILE A 329 20.35 19.30 -4.32
N THR A 330 20.11 18.25 -5.08
CA THR A 330 19.23 18.28 -6.26
C THR A 330 18.28 17.10 -6.25
N PHE A 331 17.26 17.17 -7.05
CA PHE A 331 16.36 16.05 -7.33
C PHE A 331 15.79 16.19 -8.74
N ASP A 332 15.28 15.10 -9.28
CA ASP A 332 14.75 15.10 -10.62
C ASP A 332 13.38 15.78 -10.67
N SER A 333 13.08 16.38 -11.82
CA SER A 333 11.80 17.04 -12.04
C SER A 333 10.65 16.06 -11.86
N GLY A 334 9.60 16.52 -11.23
CA GLY A 334 8.41 15.75 -11.02
C GLY A 334 7.77 15.37 -12.35
N ARG A 335 7.45 14.11 -12.49
CA ARG A 335 6.55 13.68 -13.54
C ARG A 335 5.16 13.61 -12.98
N LYS A 336 4.26 14.25 -13.71
CA LYS A 336 2.85 14.01 -13.48
C LYS A 336 2.56 12.58 -13.91
N TRP A 337 1.89 11.84 -13.04
CA TRP A 337 1.44 10.51 -13.37
C TRP A 337 0.55 10.54 -14.58
N ALA A 338 0.85 9.71 -15.56
CA ALA A 338 -0.10 9.40 -16.61
C ALA A 338 -1.08 8.37 -16.04
N GLY A 339 -2.08 8.81 -15.33
CA GLY A 339 -3.05 7.93 -14.69
C GLY A 339 -3.14 8.19 -13.19
N TYR A 340 -3.72 7.26 -12.49
CA TYR A 340 -4.12 7.46 -11.10
C TYR A 340 -3.29 6.65 -10.12
N SER A 341 -2.25 5.96 -10.57
CA SER A 341 -1.43 5.15 -9.68
C SER A 341 -0.01 5.67 -9.57
N MET A 342 0.63 5.27 -8.49
CA MET A 342 2.00 5.63 -8.16
C MET A 342 3.00 4.81 -8.98
N ASP A 343 4.04 5.44 -9.55
CA ASP A 343 5.09 4.75 -10.32
C ASP A 343 6.14 4.13 -9.40
N ALA A 344 5.83 3.01 -8.86
CA ALA A 344 6.73 2.32 -7.95
C ALA A 344 8.09 2.03 -8.58
N GLY A 345 8.18 1.86 -9.90
CA GLY A 345 9.47 1.63 -10.57
C GLY A 345 10.46 2.75 -10.35
N ARG A 346 10.02 4.00 -10.47
CA ARG A 346 10.88 5.16 -10.23
C ARG A 346 11.25 5.34 -8.78
N ILE A 347 10.32 5.04 -7.89
CA ILE A 347 10.58 5.08 -6.46
C ILE A 347 11.65 4.06 -6.10
N ILE A 348 11.51 2.84 -6.57
CA ILE A 348 12.46 1.75 -6.32
C ILE A 348 13.84 2.09 -6.88
N GLU A 349 13.92 2.62 -8.12
CA GLU A 349 15.19 3.04 -8.70
C GLU A 349 15.92 4.07 -7.84
N SER A 350 15.19 5.05 -7.34
CA SER A 350 15.74 6.09 -6.47
C SER A 350 16.24 5.50 -5.15
N LEU A 351 15.40 4.72 -4.49
CA LEU A 351 15.71 4.14 -3.19
C LEU A 351 16.82 3.11 -3.25
N ASP A 352 16.97 2.39 -4.36
CA ASP A 352 18.09 1.47 -4.57
C ASP A 352 19.45 2.19 -4.57
N LYS A 353 19.45 3.45 -4.93
CA LYS A 353 20.65 4.31 -4.86
C LYS A 353 20.75 5.02 -3.51
N LEU A 354 19.88 4.71 -2.57
CA LEU A 354 19.76 5.37 -1.27
C LEU A 354 19.41 6.86 -1.39
N TYR A 355 18.63 7.20 -2.39
CA TYR A 355 18.13 8.54 -2.62
C TYR A 355 16.65 8.61 -2.23
N PRO A 356 16.29 9.42 -1.24
CA PRO A 356 14.88 9.63 -0.90
C PRO A 356 14.10 10.20 -2.07
N VAL A 357 12.79 10.06 -2.00
CA VAL A 357 11.86 10.60 -2.98
C VAL A 357 10.94 11.61 -2.29
N ILE A 358 10.83 12.81 -2.84
CA ILE A 358 9.82 13.77 -2.41
C ILE A 358 8.56 13.50 -3.23
N ILE A 359 7.42 13.54 -2.58
CA ILE A 359 6.12 13.35 -3.22
C ILE A 359 5.17 14.45 -2.82
N THR A 360 4.38 14.91 -3.78
CA THR A 360 3.28 15.86 -3.53
C THR A 360 1.99 15.28 -4.07
N GLY A 361 0.88 15.70 -3.49
CA GLY A 361 -0.43 15.29 -3.95
C GLY A 361 -1.54 16.22 -3.45
N ALA A 362 -2.67 16.20 -4.13
CA ALA A 362 -3.89 16.87 -3.72
C ALA A 362 -4.92 15.81 -3.35
N TYR A 363 -5.46 15.88 -2.14
CA TYR A 363 -6.37 14.88 -1.63
C TYR A 363 -7.71 14.87 -2.39
N GLU A 364 -8.19 16.06 -2.76
CA GLU A 364 -9.48 16.18 -3.44
C GLU A 364 -9.29 16.44 -4.92
N ALA A 365 -10.07 15.75 -5.75
CA ALA A 365 -10.07 15.93 -7.18
C ALA A 365 -10.41 17.39 -7.54
N GLY A 366 -9.66 17.97 -8.44
CA GLY A 366 -9.89 19.36 -8.86
C GLY A 366 -9.23 20.41 -7.99
N THR A 367 -8.66 20.03 -6.86
CA THR A 367 -7.88 20.95 -6.02
C THR A 367 -6.53 21.19 -6.71
N ARG A 368 -6.47 22.25 -7.47
CA ARG A 368 -5.27 22.57 -8.27
C ARG A 368 -4.38 23.59 -7.62
N SER A 369 -4.67 23.91 -6.42
CA SER A 369 -4.04 25.03 -5.82
C SER A 369 -2.58 24.76 -5.52
N SER A 370 -1.70 25.60 -6.01
CA SER A 370 -0.39 25.82 -5.44
C SER A 370 -0.54 26.57 -4.12
N SER A 371 -1.76 26.85 -3.72
CA SER A 371 -2.05 27.57 -2.50
C SER A 371 -1.94 26.66 -1.30
N VAL A 372 -1.74 27.31 -0.21
CA VAL A 372 -1.68 26.75 1.13
C VAL A 372 -2.92 25.90 1.39
N GLY A 373 -2.71 24.64 1.76
CA GLY A 373 -3.77 23.69 2.11
C GLY A 373 -4.29 22.82 0.99
N GLY A 374 -3.98 23.16 -0.28
CA GLY A 374 -4.48 22.39 -1.43
C GLY A 374 -3.64 21.16 -1.75
N ARG A 375 -2.36 21.19 -1.49
CA ARG A 375 -1.43 20.10 -1.75
C ARG A 375 -0.67 19.72 -0.49
N HIS A 376 -0.27 18.46 -0.44
CA HIS A 376 0.52 17.90 0.66
C HIS A 376 1.85 17.40 0.12
N CYS A 377 2.86 17.44 0.97
CA CYS A 377 4.23 17.05 0.63
C CYS A 377 4.76 16.14 1.73
N TRP A 378 5.35 15.03 1.33
CA TRP A 378 5.98 14.10 2.27
C TRP A 378 7.13 13.37 1.58
N ILE A 379 7.73 12.41 2.27
CA ILE A 379 8.91 11.68 1.79
C ILE A 379 8.57 10.20 1.68
N LEU A 380 9.05 9.57 0.61
CA LEU A 380 9.09 8.13 0.46
C LEU A 380 10.54 7.70 0.64
N ASP A 381 10.81 6.83 1.60
CA ASP A 381 12.18 6.58 2.06
C ASP A 381 12.55 5.10 2.21
N GLY A 382 11.67 4.20 1.83
CA GLY A 382 11.95 2.77 1.89
C GLY A 382 10.95 1.96 1.09
N TYR A 383 11.24 0.68 0.89
CA TYR A 383 10.30 -0.22 0.23
C TYR A 383 10.54 -1.67 0.62
N GLN A 384 9.54 -2.49 0.35
CA GLN A 384 9.62 -3.95 0.37
C GLN A 384 8.95 -4.51 -0.87
N ILE A 385 9.54 -5.57 -1.41
CA ILE A 385 8.91 -6.41 -2.42
C ILE A 385 8.77 -7.80 -1.83
N ARG A 386 7.55 -8.33 -1.82
CA ARG A 386 7.24 -9.66 -1.32
C ARG A 386 6.64 -10.50 -2.43
N ARG A 387 6.95 -11.81 -2.42
CA ARG A 387 6.29 -12.78 -3.30
C ARG A 387 5.24 -13.51 -2.51
N ARG A 388 3.99 -13.32 -2.91
CA ARG A 388 2.83 -14.00 -2.33
C ARG A 388 2.46 -15.21 -3.16
N THR A 389 2.13 -16.31 -2.49
CA THR A 389 1.61 -17.53 -3.12
C THR A 389 0.32 -17.90 -2.43
N THR A 390 -0.76 -18.00 -3.18
CA THR A 390 -2.06 -18.46 -2.69
C THR A 390 -2.42 -19.77 -3.37
N THR A 391 -2.92 -20.70 -2.61
CA THR A 391 -3.26 -22.05 -3.09
C THR A 391 -4.66 -22.49 -2.68
N THR A 392 -5.48 -21.56 -2.19
CA THR A 392 -6.81 -21.89 -1.66
C THR A 392 -7.71 -22.52 -2.71
N ARG A 393 -7.72 -21.97 -3.92
CA ARG A 393 -8.42 -22.52 -5.07
C ARG A 393 -7.49 -22.79 -6.23
N ILE A 394 -6.79 -21.76 -6.63
CA ILE A 394 -5.80 -21.82 -7.70
C ILE A 394 -4.47 -21.35 -7.17
N ILE A 395 -3.41 -21.84 -7.77
CA ILE A 395 -2.06 -21.38 -7.42
C ILE A 395 -1.84 -20.03 -8.11
N VAL A 396 -1.73 -18.99 -7.32
CA VAL A 396 -1.44 -17.65 -7.80
C VAL A 396 -0.16 -17.16 -7.13
N LYS A 397 0.80 -16.75 -7.94
CA LYS A 397 2.06 -16.15 -7.48
C LYS A 397 2.09 -14.71 -7.96
N GLN A 398 2.19 -13.77 -7.04
CA GLN A 398 2.27 -12.35 -7.34
C GLN A 398 3.31 -11.68 -6.46
N ASN A 399 3.96 -10.67 -7.00
CA ASN A 399 4.82 -9.81 -6.22
C ASN A 399 4.00 -8.61 -5.73
N ASP A 400 4.11 -8.34 -4.45
CA ASP A 400 3.49 -7.18 -3.83
C ASP A 400 4.58 -6.17 -3.45
N THR A 401 4.36 -4.92 -3.80
CA THR A 401 5.26 -3.82 -3.52
C THR A 401 4.66 -2.92 -2.46
N TYR A 402 5.47 -2.60 -1.44
CA TYR A 402 5.10 -1.70 -0.35
C TYR A 402 6.11 -0.58 -0.30
N ILE A 403 5.63 0.66 -0.23
CA ILE A 403 6.49 1.85 -0.11
C ILE A 403 6.35 2.41 1.30
N HIS A 404 7.46 2.72 1.92
CA HIS A 404 7.49 3.37 3.22
C HIS A 404 7.38 4.88 3.06
N ALA A 405 6.48 5.50 3.81
CA ALA A 405 6.25 6.94 3.81
C ALA A 405 6.60 7.53 5.17
N ASN A 406 7.19 8.71 5.15
CA ASN A 406 7.41 9.57 6.30
C ASN A 406 6.68 10.89 6.05
N PHE A 407 5.61 11.12 6.79
CA PHE A 407 4.71 12.25 6.54
C PHE A 407 5.13 13.55 7.20
N GLY A 408 6.08 13.51 8.12
CA GLY A 408 6.46 14.70 8.86
C GLY A 408 5.45 15.11 9.93
N TRP A 409 4.81 14.13 10.56
CA TRP A 409 3.79 14.33 11.61
C TRP A 409 4.18 13.57 12.89
N SER A 410 5.40 13.73 13.34
CA SER A 410 5.95 13.06 14.54
C SER A 410 5.89 11.52 14.44
N GLY A 411 5.98 10.98 13.23
CA GLY A 411 5.86 9.55 12.99
C GLY A 411 4.44 9.04 12.88
N SER A 412 3.44 9.87 13.15
CA SER A 412 2.04 9.47 13.00
C SER A 412 1.75 9.09 11.55
N GLU A 413 1.14 7.94 11.36
CA GLU A 413 0.80 7.34 10.08
C GLU A 413 2.00 6.89 9.22
N ASP A 414 3.24 7.06 9.67
CA ASP A 414 4.39 6.53 8.97
C ASP A 414 4.29 5.00 8.89
N GLY A 415 4.60 4.46 7.73
CA GLY A 415 4.50 3.01 7.54
C GLY A 415 4.61 2.60 6.08
N TYR A 416 4.24 1.35 5.84
CA TYR A 416 4.28 0.71 4.53
C TYR A 416 2.89 0.67 3.90
N TYR A 417 2.82 1.07 2.64
CA TYR A 417 1.58 1.13 1.88
C TYR A 417 1.76 0.39 0.56
N MET A 418 0.84 -0.52 0.25
CA MET A 418 0.88 -1.26 -1.01
C MET A 418 0.68 -0.31 -2.19
N VAL A 419 1.44 -0.54 -3.25
CA VAL A 419 1.33 0.21 -4.50
C VAL A 419 1.44 -0.73 -5.69
N ASP A 420 0.93 -0.30 -6.83
CA ASP A 420 1.13 -1.01 -8.09
C ASP A 420 2.48 -0.67 -8.69
N ARG A 421 3.08 -1.66 -9.30
CA ARG A 421 4.34 -1.49 -10.02
C ARG A 421 4.16 -0.84 -11.39
N ASN A 422 3.00 -1.05 -11.98
CA ASN A 422 2.66 -0.51 -13.28
C ASN A 422 1.54 0.51 -13.15
N THR A 423 1.70 1.64 -13.81
CA THR A 423 0.61 2.61 -13.94
C THR A 423 -0.47 2.05 -14.82
N THR A 424 -1.66 1.90 -14.28
CA THR A 424 -2.85 1.59 -15.06
C THR A 424 -3.81 2.76 -14.98
N ASN A 425 -4.34 3.12 -16.14
CA ASN A 425 -5.29 4.21 -16.26
C ASN A 425 -6.68 3.70 -15.88
N LEU A 426 -6.90 3.42 -14.62
CA LEU A 426 -8.19 2.94 -14.14
C LEU A 426 -8.87 4.05 -13.37
N ASP A 427 -10.00 4.50 -13.90
CA ASP A 427 -10.92 5.36 -13.19
C ASP A 427 -11.93 4.48 -12.48
N PHE A 428 -11.90 4.47 -11.16
CA PHE A 428 -12.83 3.70 -10.34
C PHE A 428 -12.99 4.36 -8.97
N GLU A 429 -14.06 4.02 -8.32
CA GLU A 429 -14.37 4.51 -6.98
C GLU A 429 -13.68 3.67 -5.91
N THR A 430 -13.28 4.33 -4.83
CA THR A 430 -12.79 3.69 -3.62
C THR A 430 -13.81 3.88 -2.50
N SER A 431 -13.63 3.13 -1.41
CA SER A 431 -14.51 3.25 -0.25
C SER A 431 -14.39 4.61 0.47
N PHE A 432 -13.38 5.41 0.15
CA PHE A 432 -13.15 6.70 0.81
C PHE A 432 -13.82 7.86 0.09
N ASN A 433 -13.89 7.80 -1.23
CA ASN A 433 -14.36 8.93 -2.01
C ASN A 433 -14.66 8.50 -3.43
N GLY A 434 -15.49 9.21 -4.17
CA GLY A 434 -15.81 8.94 -5.55
C GLY A 434 -14.59 8.74 -6.46
N HIS A 435 -14.56 9.41 -7.60
CA HIS A 435 -13.49 9.22 -8.58
C HIS A 435 -12.12 9.51 -7.98
N TYR A 436 -11.18 8.60 -8.29
CA TYR A 436 -9.85 8.66 -7.79
C TYR A 436 -8.96 9.52 -8.68
N ASN A 437 -8.55 10.68 -8.19
CA ASN A 437 -7.56 11.54 -8.85
C ASN A 437 -6.91 12.42 -7.78
N GLN A 438 -5.69 12.08 -7.37
CA GLN A 438 -4.96 12.76 -6.30
C GLN A 438 -3.83 13.65 -6.82
N ASP A 439 -3.70 13.82 -8.12
CA ASP A 439 -2.65 14.63 -8.73
C ASP A 439 -1.27 14.42 -8.11
N LEU A 440 -0.90 13.16 -7.95
CA LEU A 440 0.37 12.78 -7.35
C LEU A 440 1.53 13.13 -8.29
N LYS A 441 2.59 13.71 -7.72
CA LYS A 441 3.83 14.00 -8.43
C LYS A 441 5.01 13.50 -7.62
N LEU A 442 5.93 12.82 -8.29
CA LEU A 442 7.17 12.32 -7.69
C LEU A 442 8.35 13.18 -8.09
N TYR A 443 9.23 13.38 -7.14
CA TYR A 443 10.51 14.07 -7.32
C TYR A 443 11.60 13.16 -6.79
N PRO A 444 12.02 12.17 -7.63
CA PRO A 444 12.94 11.14 -7.20
C PRO A 444 14.39 11.61 -7.24
N ASN A 445 15.28 10.76 -6.75
CA ASN A 445 16.72 10.95 -6.79
C ASN A 445 17.17 12.21 -6.05
N VAL A 446 16.63 12.41 -4.84
CA VAL A 446 17.08 13.48 -3.97
C VAL A 446 18.51 13.14 -3.51
N ARG A 447 19.50 13.96 -3.93
CA ARG A 447 20.91 13.60 -3.82
C ARG A 447 21.79 14.83 -3.77
N LYS A 448 23.02 14.64 -3.30
CA LYS A 448 24.08 15.65 -3.45
C LYS A 448 24.42 15.79 -4.93
N LYS A 449 24.69 17.03 -5.33
CA LYS A 449 25.14 17.33 -6.70
C LYS A 449 26.49 16.68 -6.98
#